data_fba51afb3015161f1f236f413286b94e
#
_entry.id   fba51afb3015161f1f236f413286b94e
#
_cell.length_a   1.000
_cell.length_b   1.000
_cell.length_c   1.000
_cell.angle_alpha   90.00
_cell.angle_beta   90.00
_cell.angle_gamma   90.00
#
_symmetry.space_group_name_H-M   'P 1'
#
loop_
_entity.id
_entity.type
_entity.pdbx_description
1 polymer ?
#
loop_
_entity_poly.entity_id
_entity_poly.type
_entity_poly.pdbx_seq_one_letter_code
_entity_poly.pdbx_strand_id
1 'polypeptide(L)'
;MPFRAHPFRQRGFSLLEVLIAALIFAIGLLGLAGLQARMLAAANSSYERSAAVMSAYTILHAMRAAVMSTTDPGTRSTLAAAYVSSDWRCSSPSGSTLPLADLKTWIDSMRGTSTNPPLVHPSACGRVTAIDANTFTYRAEVCWNDSAGGDNTDGGNCLGGKPATIISVTSRL
;
A
#
# COMPACT_ATOMS: atom_id res chain seq x y z
N MET A 1 5.92 -23.76 -74.97
CA MET A 1 6.39 -24.52 -73.78
C MET A 1 5.26 -24.55 -72.76
N PRO A 2 4.66 -25.68 -72.40
CA PRO A 2 3.57 -25.74 -71.48
C PRO A 2 4.11 -25.77 -70.05
N PHE A 3 3.65 -24.85 -69.20
CA PHE A 3 3.90 -24.82 -67.77
C PHE A 3 3.18 -26.01 -67.09
N ARG A 4 3.92 -26.95 -66.51
CA ARG A 4 3.39 -28.03 -65.68
C ARG A 4 3.07 -27.42 -64.27
N ALA A 5 1.82 -27.23 -63.99
CA ALA A 5 1.37 -26.94 -62.63
C ALA A 5 1.53 -28.21 -61.77
N HIS A 6 2.34 -28.12 -60.73
CA HIS A 6 2.45 -29.21 -59.74
C HIS A 6 1.19 -29.14 -58.83
N PRO A 7 0.46 -30.25 -58.68
CA PRO A 7 -0.67 -30.26 -57.74
C PRO A 7 -0.11 -30.19 -56.30
N PHE A 8 -0.45 -29.14 -55.58
CA PHE A 8 -0.20 -29.07 -54.12
C PHE A 8 -1.03 -30.16 -53.45
N ARG A 9 -0.35 -31.14 -52.86
CA ARG A 9 -0.97 -32.24 -52.10
C ARG A 9 -1.52 -31.67 -50.82
N GLN A 10 -2.83 -31.44 -50.72
CA GLN A 10 -3.51 -31.04 -49.48
C GLN A 10 -3.42 -32.19 -48.50
N ARG A 11 -2.65 -31.97 -47.42
CA ARG A 11 -2.62 -32.87 -46.25
C ARG A 11 -3.71 -32.43 -45.30
N GLY A 12 -4.70 -33.29 -45.06
CA GLY A 12 -5.71 -33.07 -44.02
C GLY A 12 -5.09 -33.26 -42.66
N PHE A 13 -5.46 -32.40 -41.68
CA PHE A 13 -5.10 -32.58 -40.28
C PHE A 13 -5.87 -33.76 -39.67
N SER A 14 -5.18 -34.57 -38.89
CA SER A 14 -5.82 -35.66 -38.10
C SER A 14 -6.59 -35.04 -36.94
N LEU A 15 -7.77 -35.56 -36.63
CA LEU A 15 -8.56 -35.20 -35.44
C LEU A 15 -7.74 -35.34 -34.13
N LEU A 16 -6.88 -36.34 -34.06
CA LEU A 16 -5.96 -36.56 -32.93
C LEU A 16 -4.94 -35.44 -32.78
N GLU A 17 -4.40 -34.92 -33.89
CA GLU A 17 -3.40 -33.85 -33.89
C GLU A 17 -4.00 -32.55 -33.35
N VAL A 18 -5.25 -32.24 -33.73
CA VAL A 18 -5.99 -31.08 -33.22
C VAL A 18 -6.28 -31.22 -31.71
N LEU A 19 -6.64 -32.42 -31.24
CA LEU A 19 -6.85 -32.69 -29.82
C LEU A 19 -5.59 -32.52 -28.99
N ILE A 20 -4.45 -33.03 -29.46
CA ILE A 20 -3.15 -32.88 -28.77
C ILE A 20 -2.73 -31.42 -28.78
N ALA A 21 -2.87 -30.70 -29.88
CA ALA A 21 -2.55 -29.29 -29.97
C ALA A 21 -3.43 -28.44 -29.00
N ALA A 22 -4.73 -28.73 -28.93
CA ALA A 22 -5.65 -28.08 -28.01
C ALA A 22 -5.29 -28.33 -26.54
N LEU A 23 -4.89 -29.58 -26.22
CA LEU A 23 -4.46 -29.93 -24.85
C LEU A 23 -3.19 -29.14 -24.44
N ILE A 24 -2.18 -29.11 -25.29
CA ILE A 24 -0.92 -28.38 -25.03
C ILE A 24 -1.22 -26.89 -24.87
N PHE A 25 -2.07 -26.33 -25.72
CA PHE A 25 -2.47 -24.93 -25.66
C PHE A 25 -3.23 -24.62 -24.37
N ALA A 26 -4.13 -25.47 -23.93
CA ALA A 26 -4.88 -25.31 -22.68
C ALA A 26 -3.94 -25.28 -21.46
N ILE A 27 -2.94 -26.17 -21.39
CA ILE A 27 -1.95 -26.20 -20.31
C ILE A 27 -1.11 -24.91 -20.33
N GLY A 28 -0.70 -24.44 -21.50
CA GLY A 28 0.02 -23.19 -21.66
C GLY A 28 -0.75 -21.96 -21.18
N LEU A 29 -2.03 -21.89 -21.50
CA LEU A 29 -2.93 -20.82 -21.03
C LEU A 29 -3.14 -20.84 -19.51
N LEU A 30 -3.28 -22.02 -18.90
CA LEU A 30 -3.37 -22.14 -17.44
C LEU A 30 -2.10 -21.67 -16.74
N GLY A 31 -0.93 -21.96 -17.29
CA GLY A 31 0.35 -21.45 -16.78
C GLY A 31 0.46 -19.94 -16.85
N LEU A 32 0.05 -19.33 -17.97
CA LEU A 32 0.01 -17.90 -18.17
C LEU A 32 -0.98 -17.21 -17.20
N ALA A 33 -2.16 -17.77 -17.02
CA ALA A 33 -3.16 -17.27 -16.09
C ALA A 33 -2.64 -17.25 -14.64
N GLY A 34 -1.94 -18.30 -14.22
CA GLY A 34 -1.29 -18.38 -12.90
C GLY A 34 -0.21 -17.32 -12.70
N LEU A 35 0.59 -17.04 -13.75
CA LEU A 35 1.60 -15.99 -13.72
C LEU A 35 0.96 -14.59 -13.60
N GLN A 36 -0.10 -14.34 -14.37
CA GLN A 36 -0.82 -13.06 -14.32
C GLN A 36 -1.42 -12.78 -12.93
N ALA A 37 -1.99 -13.80 -12.27
CA ALA A 37 -2.52 -13.67 -10.92
C ALA A 37 -1.44 -13.27 -9.90
N ARG A 38 -0.25 -13.86 -9.99
CA ARG A 38 0.90 -13.51 -9.12
C ARG A 38 1.41 -12.10 -9.40
N MET A 39 1.50 -11.69 -10.66
CA MET A 39 1.91 -10.34 -11.04
C MET A 39 0.95 -9.28 -10.50
N LEU A 40 -0.36 -9.54 -10.55
CA LEU A 40 -1.36 -8.62 -10.02
C LEU A 40 -1.26 -8.47 -8.50
N ALA A 41 -1.07 -9.57 -7.77
CA ALA A 41 -0.86 -9.53 -6.32
C ALA A 41 0.39 -8.72 -5.95
N ALA A 42 1.52 -8.93 -6.66
CA ALA A 42 2.75 -8.18 -6.45
C ALA A 42 2.60 -6.69 -6.79
N ALA A 43 1.85 -6.36 -7.85
CA ALA A 43 1.56 -4.97 -8.22
C ALA A 43 0.73 -4.26 -7.15
N ASN A 44 -0.29 -4.91 -6.60
CA ASN A 44 -1.10 -4.37 -5.50
C ASN A 44 -0.25 -4.09 -4.25
N SER A 45 0.59 -5.04 -3.84
CA SER A 45 1.50 -4.86 -2.71
C SER A 45 2.46 -3.68 -2.92
N SER A 46 3.02 -3.53 -4.13
CA SER A 46 3.89 -2.41 -4.47
C SER A 46 3.14 -1.06 -4.43
N TYR A 47 1.89 -1.04 -4.88
CA TYR A 47 1.03 0.13 -4.78
C TYR A 47 0.74 0.50 -3.33
N GLU A 48 0.32 -0.46 -2.48
CA GLU A 48 0.05 -0.24 -1.07
C GLU A 48 1.26 0.34 -0.34
N ARG A 49 2.47 -0.18 -0.61
CA ARG A 49 3.74 0.33 -0.05
C ARG A 49 4.03 1.77 -0.47
N SER A 50 3.85 2.09 -1.74
CA SER A 50 4.04 3.45 -2.25
C SER A 50 3.02 4.42 -1.63
N ALA A 51 1.76 4.01 -1.54
CA ALA A 51 0.69 4.78 -0.90
C ALA A 51 0.95 5.00 0.60
N ALA A 52 1.48 3.99 1.31
CA ALA A 52 1.85 4.10 2.72
C ALA A 52 2.97 5.13 2.95
N VAL A 53 4.00 5.13 2.09
CA VAL A 53 5.08 6.15 2.12
C VAL A 53 4.51 7.54 1.92
N MET A 54 3.68 7.74 0.89
CA MET A 54 3.04 9.04 0.62
C MET A 54 2.15 9.48 1.78
N SER A 55 1.41 8.56 2.36
CA SER A 55 0.56 8.79 3.53
C SER A 55 1.38 9.23 4.75
N ALA A 56 2.53 8.58 5.02
CA ALA A 56 3.43 8.98 6.10
C ALA A 56 3.99 10.40 5.90
N TYR A 57 4.34 10.77 4.67
CA TYR A 57 4.74 12.15 4.36
C TYR A 57 3.59 13.14 4.55
N THR A 58 2.36 12.77 4.18
CA THR A 58 1.19 13.64 4.31
C THR A 58 0.98 14.09 5.75
N ILE A 59 1.03 13.18 6.72
CA ILE A 59 0.86 13.55 8.12
C ILE A 59 2.02 14.39 8.66
N LEU A 60 3.26 14.10 8.24
CA LEU A 60 4.43 14.92 8.62
C LEU A 60 4.35 16.33 8.03
N HIS A 61 3.82 16.49 6.82
CA HIS A 61 3.59 17.81 6.23
C HIS A 61 2.45 18.57 6.92
N ALA A 62 1.35 17.91 7.26
CA ALA A 62 0.27 18.51 8.04
C ALA A 62 0.78 18.99 9.40
N MET A 63 1.54 18.14 10.08
CA MET A 63 2.17 18.47 11.35
C MET A 63 3.13 19.66 11.22
N ARG A 64 3.96 19.70 10.17
CA ARG A 64 4.85 20.84 9.89
C ARG A 64 4.04 22.12 9.68
N ALA A 65 2.98 22.08 8.89
CA ALA A 65 2.13 23.24 8.64
C ALA A 65 1.49 23.75 9.93
N ALA A 66 0.98 22.87 10.78
CA ALA A 66 0.41 23.22 12.09
C ALA A 66 1.46 23.86 13.01
N VAL A 67 2.65 23.26 13.14
CA VAL A 67 3.73 23.78 13.99
C VAL A 67 4.26 25.12 13.49
N MET A 68 4.31 25.32 12.17
CA MET A 68 4.76 26.59 11.59
C MET A 68 3.69 27.68 11.53
N SER A 69 2.44 27.37 11.88
CA SER A 69 1.36 28.37 11.94
C SER A 69 1.53 29.38 13.08
N THR A 70 2.43 29.10 14.03
CA THR A 70 2.74 29.99 15.17
C THR A 70 4.23 30.24 15.30
N THR A 71 4.61 31.40 15.82
CA THR A 71 6.01 31.76 16.12
C THR A 71 6.37 31.46 17.58
N ASP A 72 5.38 31.22 18.44
CA ASP A 72 5.63 30.95 19.86
C ASP A 72 6.18 29.52 20.08
N PRO A 73 7.39 29.37 20.66
CA PRO A 73 8.01 28.07 20.83
C PRO A 73 7.21 27.09 21.71
N GLY A 74 6.53 27.60 22.75
CA GLY A 74 5.70 26.79 23.65
C GLY A 74 4.49 26.22 22.93
N THR A 75 3.81 27.03 22.15
CA THR A 75 2.67 26.61 21.35
C THR A 75 3.12 25.62 20.25
N ARG A 76 4.27 25.83 19.63
CA ARG A 76 4.83 24.88 18.64
C ARG A 76 5.06 23.50 19.22
N SER A 77 5.67 23.42 20.41
CA SER A 77 5.93 22.14 21.07
C SER A 77 4.63 21.43 21.48
N THR A 78 3.64 22.18 21.95
CA THR A 78 2.32 21.66 22.33
C THR A 78 1.56 21.13 21.11
N LEU A 79 1.57 21.87 19.99
CA LEU A 79 0.98 21.41 18.73
C LEU A 79 1.65 20.14 18.22
N ALA A 80 2.99 20.10 18.23
CA ALA A 80 3.73 18.92 17.80
C ALA A 80 3.41 17.69 18.68
N ALA A 81 3.37 17.86 20.00
CA ALA A 81 3.04 16.79 20.93
C ALA A 81 1.64 16.22 20.74
N ALA A 82 0.69 17.04 20.28
CA ALA A 82 -0.70 16.60 20.04
C ALA A 82 -0.86 15.59 18.90
N TYR A 83 0.12 15.49 17.98
CA TYR A 83 0.16 14.46 16.94
C TYR A 83 0.76 13.14 17.43
N VAL A 84 1.56 13.18 18.49
CA VAL A 84 2.35 12.02 18.95
C VAL A 84 1.47 11.01 19.65
N SER A 85 1.72 9.73 19.38
CA SER A 85 1.10 8.60 20.06
C SER A 85 2.09 7.44 20.15
N SER A 86 2.20 6.82 21.33
CA SER A 86 2.92 5.55 21.48
C SER A 86 2.18 4.39 20.83
N ASP A 87 0.85 4.47 20.82
CA ASP A 87 -0.02 3.41 20.35
C ASP A 87 -0.42 3.58 18.89
N TRP A 88 -0.65 2.45 18.23
CA TRP A 88 -1.17 2.41 16.88
C TRP A 88 -2.63 2.89 16.83
N ARG A 89 -2.90 3.84 15.97
CA ARG A 89 -4.26 4.32 15.71
C ARG A 89 -4.85 3.56 14.51
N CYS A 90 -5.76 2.65 14.81
CA CYS A 90 -6.49 1.87 13.81
C CYS A 90 -7.93 2.35 13.61
N SER A 91 -8.32 3.41 14.28
CA SER A 91 -9.60 4.10 14.12
C SER A 91 -9.39 5.60 14.14
N SER A 92 -10.29 6.32 13.48
CA SER A 92 -10.25 7.77 13.41
C SER A 92 -10.46 8.37 14.79
N PRO A 93 -9.57 9.27 15.24
CA PRO A 93 -9.80 9.99 16.50
C PRO A 93 -11.01 10.92 16.40
N SER A 94 -11.68 11.13 17.51
CA SER A 94 -12.76 12.12 17.64
C SER A 94 -12.21 13.39 18.26
N GLY A 95 -12.65 14.54 17.76
CA GLY A 95 -12.29 15.87 18.28
C GLY A 95 -12.23 16.93 17.20
N SER A 96 -12.25 18.20 17.60
CA SER A 96 -12.29 19.36 16.70
C SER A 96 -10.99 20.16 16.66
N THR A 97 -9.95 19.75 17.40
CA THR A 97 -8.65 20.42 17.33
C THR A 97 -7.95 20.10 16.00
N LEU A 98 -7.14 21.04 15.50
CA LEU A 98 -6.43 20.87 14.23
C LEU A 98 -5.63 19.54 14.15
N PRO A 99 -4.80 19.15 15.16
CA PRO A 99 -4.09 17.88 15.12
C PRO A 99 -5.00 16.66 15.05
N LEU A 100 -6.14 16.67 15.74
CA LEU A 100 -7.08 15.55 15.71
C LEU A 100 -7.83 15.47 14.36
N ALA A 101 -8.15 16.62 13.75
CA ALA A 101 -8.74 16.66 12.41
C ALA A 101 -7.79 16.12 11.34
N ASP A 102 -6.53 16.50 11.41
CA ASP A 102 -5.49 15.99 10.51
C ASP A 102 -5.28 14.48 10.67
N LEU A 103 -5.15 14.01 11.92
CA LEU A 103 -5.02 12.58 12.22
C LEU A 103 -6.24 11.79 11.77
N LYS A 104 -7.45 12.35 11.96
CA LYS A 104 -8.69 11.75 11.47
C LYS A 104 -8.66 11.61 9.97
N THR A 105 -8.38 12.68 9.23
CA THR A 105 -8.30 12.69 7.76
C THR A 105 -7.25 11.70 7.26
N TRP A 106 -6.10 11.64 7.95
CA TRP A 106 -5.02 10.72 7.63
C TRP A 106 -5.44 9.26 7.77
N ILE A 107 -6.02 8.88 8.91
CA ILE A 107 -6.48 7.50 9.16
C ILE A 107 -7.61 7.14 8.20
N ASP A 108 -8.59 8.02 8.00
CA ASP A 108 -9.71 7.80 7.08
C ASP A 108 -9.23 7.61 5.63
N SER A 109 -8.23 8.37 5.19
CA SER A 109 -7.67 8.23 3.84
C SER A 109 -6.95 6.89 3.65
N MET A 110 -6.19 6.44 4.63
CA MET A 110 -5.47 5.17 4.55
C MET A 110 -6.40 3.96 4.53
N ARG A 111 -7.43 3.98 5.37
CA ARG A 111 -8.36 2.87 5.60
C ARG A 111 -9.56 2.86 4.67
N GLY A 112 -9.87 3.99 4.10
CA GLY A 112 -11.13 4.24 3.41
C GLY A 112 -12.29 4.51 4.37
N THR A 113 -13.37 5.00 3.81
CA THR A 113 -14.65 5.26 4.48
C THR A 113 -15.77 4.61 3.69
N SER A 114 -17.01 4.73 4.14
CA SER A 114 -18.18 4.25 3.38
C SER A 114 -18.32 4.91 1.99
N THR A 115 -17.72 6.09 1.80
CA THR A 115 -17.82 6.88 0.55
C THR A 115 -16.54 6.90 -0.26
N ASN A 116 -15.38 6.62 0.35
CA ASN A 116 -14.08 6.68 -0.31
C ASN A 116 -13.32 5.36 -0.14
N PRO A 117 -12.75 4.82 -1.23
CA PRO A 117 -11.91 3.62 -1.14
C PRO A 117 -10.62 3.90 -0.34
N PRO A 118 -10.01 2.87 0.26
CA PRO A 118 -8.75 3.01 0.98
C PRO A 118 -7.61 3.36 0.01
N LEU A 119 -6.70 4.27 0.42
CA LEU A 119 -5.47 4.52 -0.32
C LEU A 119 -4.42 3.43 -0.06
N VAL A 120 -4.35 2.91 1.15
CA VAL A 120 -3.40 1.85 1.53
C VAL A 120 -4.14 0.52 1.65
N HIS A 121 -4.84 0.31 2.76
CA HIS A 121 -5.58 -0.94 3.01
C HIS A 121 -6.62 -0.73 4.12
N PRO A 122 -7.77 -1.41 4.10
CA PRO A 122 -8.79 -1.30 5.17
C PRO A 122 -8.27 -1.64 6.58
N SER A 123 -7.22 -2.45 6.69
CA SER A 123 -6.57 -2.76 7.97
C SER A 123 -5.50 -1.76 8.39
N ALA A 124 -5.22 -0.72 7.59
CA ALA A 124 -4.13 0.20 7.87
C ALA A 124 -4.29 0.89 9.22
N CYS A 125 -3.19 0.99 9.95
CA CYS A 125 -3.06 1.75 11.19
C CYS A 125 -1.87 2.69 11.07
N GLY A 126 -1.89 3.79 11.80
CA GLY A 126 -0.81 4.75 11.79
C GLY A 126 -0.44 5.24 13.17
N ARG A 127 0.80 5.66 13.37
CA ARG A 127 1.24 6.39 14.55
C ARG A 127 2.31 7.41 14.18
N VAL A 128 2.43 8.44 15.01
CA VAL A 128 3.52 9.41 14.95
C VAL A 128 4.25 9.34 16.27
N THR A 129 5.58 9.16 16.22
CA THR A 129 6.44 9.10 17.40
C THR A 129 7.47 10.24 17.36
N ALA A 130 7.78 10.81 18.52
CA ALA A 130 8.90 11.75 18.64
C ALA A 130 10.21 10.96 18.72
N ILE A 131 11.15 11.27 17.84
CA ILE A 131 12.53 10.75 17.90
C ILE A 131 13.38 11.68 18.76
N ASP A 132 13.26 12.99 18.51
CA ASP A 132 13.86 14.03 19.31
C ASP A 132 12.97 15.29 19.26
N ALA A 133 12.30 15.53 20.38
CA ALA A 133 11.38 16.65 20.51
C ALA A 133 12.13 18.01 20.48
N ASN A 134 13.38 18.06 20.94
CA ASN A 134 14.16 19.30 20.99
C ASN A 134 14.58 19.78 19.59
N THR A 135 14.83 18.83 18.69
CA THR A 135 15.15 19.11 17.28
C THR A 135 13.95 18.99 16.35
N PHE A 136 12.74 18.83 16.90
CA PHE A 136 11.51 18.62 16.14
C PHE A 136 11.63 17.47 15.13
N THR A 137 12.27 16.37 15.53
CA THR A 137 12.44 15.18 14.69
C THR A 137 11.39 14.13 15.04
N TYR A 138 10.55 13.79 14.07
CA TYR A 138 9.42 12.88 14.26
C TYR A 138 9.46 11.77 13.21
N ARG A 139 8.86 10.64 13.59
CA ARG A 139 8.68 9.48 12.71
C ARG A 139 7.19 9.20 12.56
N ALA A 140 6.72 9.15 11.33
CA ALA A 140 5.42 8.61 10.99
C ALA A 140 5.57 7.15 10.54
N GLU A 141 4.72 6.30 11.07
CA GLU A 141 4.71 4.87 10.79
C GLU A 141 3.31 4.46 10.34
N VAL A 142 3.26 3.67 9.27
CA VAL A 142 2.03 3.10 8.71
C VAL A 142 2.20 1.59 8.68
N CYS A 143 1.22 0.86 9.16
CA CYS A 143 1.21 -0.59 9.10
C CYS A 143 -0.11 -1.10 8.55
N TRP A 144 -0.07 -2.23 7.86
CA TRP A 144 -1.24 -2.92 7.31
C TRP A 144 -0.97 -4.40 7.07
N ASN A 145 -2.02 -5.19 6.86
CA ASN A 145 -1.90 -6.57 6.42
C ASN A 145 -1.71 -6.58 4.90
N ASP A 146 -0.47 -6.78 4.43
CA ASP A 146 -0.15 -6.85 3.01
C ASP A 146 -0.77 -8.11 2.38
N SER A 147 -1.59 -7.92 1.36
CA SER A 147 -2.30 -9.01 0.66
C SER A 147 -1.38 -9.97 -0.09
N ALA A 148 -0.16 -9.57 -0.39
CA ALA A 148 0.86 -10.43 -1.00
C ALA A 148 1.63 -11.30 0.00
N GLY A 149 1.27 -11.26 1.28
CA GLY A 149 1.95 -12.02 2.32
C GLY A 149 3.31 -11.41 2.66
N GLY A 150 3.37 -10.10 2.75
CA GLY A 150 4.57 -9.36 3.11
C GLY A 150 5.20 -9.89 4.39
N ASP A 151 6.50 -9.98 4.31
CA ASP A 151 7.36 -10.51 5.34
C ASP A 151 7.26 -9.67 6.61
N ASN A 152 6.69 -10.29 7.63
CA ASN A 152 6.34 -9.64 8.84
C ASN A 152 7.22 -10.03 9.96
N THR A 153 8.43 -9.56 9.92
CA THR A 153 9.44 -9.86 10.91
C THR A 153 9.53 -8.87 12.06
N ASP A 154 8.97 -7.69 11.91
CA ASP A 154 8.98 -6.72 12.99
C ASP A 154 7.65 -6.76 13.74
N GLY A 155 7.65 -7.55 14.81
CA GLY A 155 6.58 -7.74 15.77
C GLY A 155 6.05 -6.48 16.44
N GLY A 156 5.88 -5.41 15.67
CA GLY A 156 5.11 -4.26 16.09
C GLY A 156 3.66 -4.71 16.31
N ASN A 157 3.16 -4.53 17.51
CA ASN A 157 1.82 -4.91 17.97
C ASN A 157 0.69 -4.13 17.23
N CYS A 158 0.94 -3.77 15.98
CA CYS A 158 0.09 -2.94 15.15
C CYS A 158 -1.27 -3.57 14.89
N LEU A 159 -1.31 -4.85 14.54
CA LEU A 159 -2.54 -5.59 14.23
C LEU A 159 -2.84 -6.67 15.29
N GLY A 160 -2.48 -6.42 16.57
CA GLY A 160 -2.74 -7.37 17.64
C GLY A 160 -1.94 -8.66 17.50
N GLY A 161 -0.68 -8.59 17.06
CA GLY A 161 0.19 -9.76 16.86
C GLY A 161 -0.03 -10.52 15.56
N LYS A 162 -0.87 -10.01 14.66
CA LYS A 162 -1.01 -10.55 13.30
C LYS A 162 0.12 -10.03 12.40
N PRO A 163 0.44 -10.80 11.37
CA PRO A 163 1.35 -10.34 10.33
C PRO A 163 0.99 -8.95 9.75
N ALA A 164 1.92 -7.98 9.76
CA ALA A 164 1.72 -6.64 9.21
C ALA A 164 2.98 -6.10 8.49
N THR A 165 2.88 -5.47 7.39
CA THR A 165 3.95 -4.69 6.78
C THR A 165 3.99 -3.32 7.45
N ILE A 166 5.19 -2.83 7.79
CA ILE A 166 5.39 -1.53 8.41
C ILE A 166 6.30 -0.68 7.53
N ILE A 167 5.86 0.52 7.26
CA ILE A 167 6.66 1.58 6.61
C ILE A 167 6.87 2.71 7.62
N SER A 168 8.10 3.20 7.72
CA SER A 168 8.43 4.33 8.58
C SER A 168 9.14 5.43 7.79
N VAL A 169 8.74 6.68 8.04
CA VAL A 169 9.36 7.88 7.47
C VAL A 169 9.73 8.80 8.63
N THR A 170 10.97 9.26 8.65
CA THR A 170 11.46 10.22 9.65
C THR A 170 11.72 11.57 8.98
N SER A 171 11.27 12.63 9.61
CA SER A 171 11.49 14.00 9.14
C SER A 171 11.72 14.94 10.30
N ARG A 172 12.53 15.96 10.07
CA ARG A 172 12.65 17.14 10.92
C ARG A 172 11.64 18.19 10.43
N LEU A 173 10.86 18.75 11.34
CA LEU A 173 9.84 19.76 11.04
C LEU A 173 10.46 21.15 10.93
#